data_9232cc43fcfbb4275348a18ea629f74d
#
_entry.id   9232cc43fcfbb4275348a18ea629f74d
#
_cell.length_a   1.000
_cell.length_b   1.000
_cell.length_c   1.000
_cell.angle_alpha   90.00
_cell.angle_beta   90.00
_cell.angle_gamma   90.00
#
_symmetry.space_group_name_H-M   'P 1'
#
loop_
_entity.id
_entity.type
_entity.pdbx_description
1 polymer ?
#
loop_
_entity_poly.entity_id
_entity_poly.type
_entity_poly.pdbx_seq_one_letter_code
_entity_poly.pdbx_strand_id
1 'polypeptide(L)'
;PLVILLLIKSSISFIGPNDEYYKSIFGEQIVNQIVFERADMYSADIIRAIIFSSVMYCILRFRNSFGVVILSGLVVGSILIDLIGVGNRYLDSELFINEDQTYFTENQTDIEILNDKSDYRVYNASQGLNGANTSFFHNSIGGYHAAKLRRFQEVYDYFRFHNKDLSLLNMLNAKYILSDTETGKDLYTNDDTLGNVWAVDSISTVDSADEVLDKLKDIDV
;
A
#
# COMPACT_ATOMS: atom_id res chain seq x y z
N PRO A 1 27.30 20.96 -11.19
CA PRO A 1 25.96 21.00 -10.55
C PRO A 1 25.95 20.35 -9.17
N LEU A 2 26.46 19.10 -9.02
CA LEU A 2 26.39 18.35 -7.75
C LEU A 2 27.16 19.02 -6.60
N VAL A 3 28.35 19.60 -6.88
CA VAL A 3 29.14 20.33 -5.88
C VAL A 3 28.39 21.54 -5.35
N ILE A 4 27.60 22.21 -6.19
CA ILE A 4 26.78 23.36 -5.77
C ILE A 4 25.73 22.89 -4.74
N LEU A 5 25.14 21.71 -4.90
CA LEU A 5 24.19 21.15 -3.96
C LEU A 5 24.80 20.93 -2.57
N LEU A 6 26.07 20.53 -2.48
CA LEU A 6 26.78 20.46 -1.19
C LEU A 6 26.98 21.83 -0.57
N LEU A 7 27.29 22.83 -1.39
CA LEU A 7 27.54 24.19 -0.90
C LEU A 7 26.28 24.87 -0.36
N ILE A 8 25.12 24.56 -0.94
CA ILE A 8 23.84 25.14 -0.51
C ILE A 8 23.15 24.33 0.60
N LYS A 9 23.76 23.25 1.10
CA LYS A 9 23.18 22.41 2.17
C LYS A 9 22.68 23.24 3.36
N SER A 10 23.45 24.24 3.79
CA SER A 10 23.10 25.10 4.92
C SER A 10 21.87 25.97 4.67
N SER A 11 21.46 26.15 3.42
CA SER A 11 20.28 26.93 3.03
C SER A 11 19.05 26.06 2.83
N ILE A 12 19.17 24.74 2.97
CA ILE A 12 18.07 23.78 2.78
C ILE A 12 17.47 23.44 4.14
N SER A 13 16.16 23.56 4.27
CA SER A 13 15.44 23.04 5.42
C SER A 13 15.19 21.54 5.20
N PHE A 14 15.57 20.72 6.18
CA PHE A 14 15.29 19.28 6.19
C PHE A 14 14.06 18.92 7.03
N ILE A 15 13.26 19.94 7.41
CA ILE A 15 11.99 19.78 8.13
C ILE A 15 10.94 19.28 7.14
N GLY A 16 10.30 18.18 7.44
CA GLY A 16 9.23 17.60 6.65
C GLY A 16 7.86 18.19 7.01
N PRO A 17 6.85 18.08 6.13
CA PRO A 17 5.51 18.64 6.36
C PRO A 17 4.80 18.04 7.59
N ASN A 18 5.15 16.84 7.98
CA ASN A 18 4.53 16.13 9.11
C ASN A 18 5.36 16.19 10.40
N ASP A 19 6.50 16.90 10.44
CA ASP A 19 7.40 16.89 11.58
C ASP A 19 6.77 17.54 12.83
N GLU A 20 5.90 18.53 12.67
CA GLU A 20 5.13 19.10 13.79
C GLU A 20 4.17 18.08 14.40
N TYR A 21 3.52 17.25 13.58
CA TYR A 21 2.68 16.17 14.06
C TYR A 21 3.51 15.10 14.77
N TYR A 22 4.66 14.73 14.23
CA TYR A 22 5.56 13.76 14.86
C TYR A 22 6.16 14.29 16.19
N LYS A 23 6.39 15.58 16.33
CA LYS A 23 6.80 16.18 17.61
C LYS A 23 5.77 15.96 18.71
N SER A 24 4.47 16.04 18.37
CA SER A 24 3.39 15.82 19.34
C SER A 24 3.31 14.38 19.83
N ILE A 25 3.75 13.40 19.01
CA ILE A 25 3.68 11.96 19.33
C ILE A 25 4.97 11.45 19.95
N PHE A 26 6.12 11.78 19.35
CA PHE A 26 7.42 11.17 19.69
C PHE A 26 8.34 12.11 20.48
N GLY A 27 7.96 13.38 20.63
CA GLY A 27 8.78 14.39 21.28
C GLY A 27 9.79 15.07 20.35
N GLU A 28 10.25 16.25 20.78
CA GLU A 28 11.12 17.12 19.99
C GLU A 28 12.51 16.53 19.74
N GLN A 29 13.05 15.76 20.68
CA GLN A 29 14.38 15.17 20.54
C GLN A 29 14.46 14.18 19.39
N ILE A 30 13.46 13.31 19.25
CA ILE A 30 13.40 12.31 18.17
C ILE A 30 13.27 13.01 16.82
N VAL A 31 12.41 14.01 16.70
CA VAL A 31 12.24 14.74 15.44
C VAL A 31 13.50 15.50 15.05
N ASN A 32 14.19 16.13 15.99
CA ASN A 32 15.46 16.79 15.72
C ASN A 32 16.53 15.81 15.24
N GLN A 33 16.57 14.59 15.79
CA GLN A 33 17.45 13.53 15.29
C GLN A 33 17.07 13.12 13.86
N ILE A 34 15.80 12.94 13.55
CA ILE A 34 15.33 12.63 12.19
C ILE A 34 15.75 13.72 11.19
N VAL A 35 15.59 14.99 11.55
CA VAL A 35 16.04 16.13 10.72
C VAL A 35 17.55 16.10 10.48
N PHE A 36 18.32 15.79 11.52
CA PHE A 36 19.77 15.65 11.41
C PHE A 36 20.16 14.50 10.48
N GLU A 37 19.56 13.33 10.65
CA GLU A 37 19.80 12.16 9.80
C GLU A 37 19.44 12.44 8.32
N ARG A 38 18.34 13.15 8.05
CA ARG A 38 17.99 13.58 6.68
C ARG A 38 19.07 14.47 6.07
N ALA A 39 19.64 15.41 6.86
CA ALA A 39 20.72 16.29 6.40
C ALA A 39 22.03 15.53 6.13
N ASP A 40 22.29 14.49 6.92
CA ASP A 40 23.47 13.63 6.73
C ASP A 40 23.32 12.73 5.52
N MET A 41 22.18 12.07 5.36
CA MET A 41 21.83 11.28 4.16
C MET A 41 21.93 12.11 2.89
N TYR A 42 21.44 13.35 2.89
CA TYR A 42 21.55 14.27 1.75
C TYR A 42 23.02 14.46 1.32
N SER A 43 23.91 14.69 2.29
CA SER A 43 25.34 14.88 2.00
C SER A 43 25.98 13.60 1.46
N ALA A 44 25.69 12.46 2.10
CA ALA A 44 26.21 11.17 1.70
C ALA A 44 25.79 10.81 0.27
N ASP A 45 24.52 11.06 -0.09
CA ASP A 45 24.00 10.78 -1.41
C ASP A 45 24.61 11.67 -2.50
N ILE A 46 24.85 12.95 -2.21
CA ILE A 46 25.53 13.83 -3.18
C ILE A 46 26.99 13.41 -3.38
N ILE A 47 27.70 13.10 -2.30
CA ILE A 47 29.09 12.63 -2.39
C ILE A 47 29.14 11.33 -3.22
N ARG A 48 28.25 10.40 -2.95
CA ARG A 48 28.11 9.17 -3.71
C ARG A 48 27.85 9.46 -5.20
N ALA A 49 26.91 10.34 -5.51
CA ALA A 49 26.59 10.73 -6.88
C ALA A 49 27.80 11.36 -7.60
N ILE A 50 28.61 12.16 -6.90
CA ILE A 50 29.85 12.74 -7.43
C ILE A 50 30.85 11.62 -7.75
N ILE A 51 31.06 10.70 -6.83
CA ILE A 51 32.02 9.58 -7.01
C ILE A 51 31.61 8.73 -8.22
N PHE A 52 30.38 8.24 -8.28
CA PHE A 52 29.91 7.38 -9.37
C PHE A 52 29.87 8.10 -10.71
N SER A 53 29.47 9.38 -10.75
CA SER A 53 29.54 10.20 -11.97
C SER A 53 30.98 10.37 -12.45
N SER A 54 31.93 10.55 -11.55
CA SER A 54 33.37 10.68 -11.88
C SER A 54 33.94 9.36 -12.38
N VAL A 55 33.59 8.23 -11.75
CA VAL A 55 33.96 6.88 -12.20
C VAL A 55 33.42 6.63 -13.62
N MET A 56 32.13 6.89 -13.83
CA MET A 56 31.52 6.71 -15.15
C MET A 56 32.16 7.60 -16.21
N TYR A 57 32.45 8.86 -15.87
CA TYR A 57 33.17 9.75 -16.76
C TYR A 57 34.55 9.19 -17.16
N CYS A 58 35.31 8.67 -16.19
CA CYS A 58 36.62 8.05 -16.45
C CYS A 58 36.48 6.81 -17.36
N ILE A 59 35.53 5.93 -17.10
CA ILE A 59 35.26 4.74 -17.92
C ILE A 59 34.98 5.16 -19.36
N LEU A 60 34.09 6.14 -19.56
CA LEU A 60 33.73 6.62 -20.89
C LEU A 60 34.89 7.41 -21.58
N ARG A 61 35.70 8.16 -20.83
CA ARG A 61 36.84 8.92 -21.36
C ARG A 61 37.92 8.01 -21.89
N PHE A 62 38.15 6.88 -21.25
CA PHE A 62 39.16 5.90 -21.60
C PHE A 62 38.59 4.68 -22.36
N ARG A 63 37.35 4.76 -22.85
CA ARG A 63 36.67 3.65 -23.53
C ARG A 63 37.46 2.99 -24.65
N ASN A 64 38.28 3.76 -25.42
CA ASN A 64 39.06 3.24 -26.52
C ASN A 64 40.25 2.36 -26.06
N SER A 65 40.62 2.41 -24.78
CA SER A 65 41.70 1.62 -24.18
C SER A 65 41.22 0.24 -23.71
N PHE A 66 39.90 -0.01 -23.71
CA PHE A 66 39.33 -1.24 -23.22
C PHE A 66 38.59 -1.98 -24.34
N GLY A 67 38.69 -3.30 -24.34
CA GLY A 67 37.80 -4.15 -25.15
C GLY A 67 36.34 -4.05 -24.68
N VAL A 68 35.38 -4.31 -25.58
CA VAL A 68 33.94 -4.16 -25.31
C VAL A 68 33.52 -4.94 -24.08
N VAL A 69 34.00 -6.15 -23.86
CA VAL A 69 33.67 -7.00 -22.72
C VAL A 69 34.12 -6.34 -21.41
N ILE A 70 35.36 -5.82 -21.37
CA ILE A 70 35.88 -5.16 -20.16
C ILE A 70 35.10 -3.88 -19.90
N LEU A 71 34.83 -3.08 -20.92
CA LEU A 71 34.06 -1.85 -20.80
C LEU A 71 32.64 -2.13 -20.24
N SER A 72 31.96 -3.13 -20.79
CA SER A 72 30.63 -3.52 -20.28
C SER A 72 30.70 -4.01 -18.84
N GLY A 73 31.72 -4.80 -18.50
CA GLY A 73 31.91 -5.26 -17.11
C GLY A 73 32.13 -4.12 -16.11
N LEU A 74 32.93 -3.11 -16.51
CA LEU A 74 33.18 -1.92 -15.67
C LEU A 74 31.89 -1.09 -15.44
N VAL A 75 31.11 -0.89 -16.53
CA VAL A 75 29.83 -0.17 -16.45
C VAL A 75 28.84 -0.92 -15.56
N VAL A 76 28.60 -2.21 -15.83
CA VAL A 76 27.67 -3.04 -15.05
C VAL A 76 28.14 -3.14 -13.60
N GLY A 77 29.43 -3.38 -13.36
CA GLY A 77 29.99 -3.45 -12.02
C GLY A 77 29.79 -2.16 -11.22
N SER A 78 30.03 -1.00 -11.83
CA SER A 78 29.81 0.29 -11.15
C SER A 78 28.34 0.51 -10.80
N ILE A 79 27.40 0.14 -11.69
CA ILE A 79 25.96 0.24 -11.43
C ILE A 79 25.55 -0.71 -10.30
N LEU A 80 26.03 -1.95 -10.31
CA LEU A 80 25.70 -2.92 -9.26
C LEU A 80 26.21 -2.47 -7.89
N ILE A 81 27.43 -1.95 -7.80
CA ILE A 81 28.00 -1.44 -6.54
C ILE A 81 27.13 -0.28 -6.01
N ASP A 82 26.73 0.63 -6.87
CA ASP A 82 25.85 1.75 -6.48
C ASP A 82 24.48 1.26 -5.98
N LEU A 83 23.83 0.38 -6.73
CA LEU A 83 22.52 -0.15 -6.40
C LEU A 83 22.53 -1.01 -5.13
N ILE A 84 23.55 -1.87 -4.94
CA ILE A 84 23.68 -2.67 -3.72
C ILE A 84 23.88 -1.77 -2.50
N GLY A 85 24.70 -0.73 -2.63
CA GLY A 85 24.91 0.24 -1.56
C GLY A 85 23.61 0.97 -1.14
N VAL A 86 22.73 1.26 -2.10
CA VAL A 86 21.39 1.82 -1.80
C VAL A 86 20.47 0.74 -1.23
N GLY A 87 20.45 -0.43 -1.87
CA GLY A 87 19.59 -1.55 -1.46
C GLY A 87 19.80 -1.94 0.00
N ASN A 88 21.04 -2.01 0.45
CA ASN A 88 21.38 -2.37 1.84
C ASN A 88 20.87 -1.37 2.89
N ARG A 89 20.45 -0.17 2.51
CA ARG A 89 19.79 0.76 3.45
C ARG A 89 18.35 0.34 3.77
N TYR A 90 17.72 -0.40 2.85
CA TYR A 90 16.30 -0.77 2.94
C TYR A 90 16.11 -2.27 3.15
N LEU A 91 17.12 -3.08 2.84
CA LEU A 91 17.08 -4.54 2.94
C LEU A 91 18.12 -5.00 3.98
N ASP A 92 17.73 -4.94 5.24
CA ASP A 92 18.51 -5.56 6.31
C ASP A 92 18.19 -7.06 6.39
N SER A 93 19.17 -7.85 6.82
CA SER A 93 18.99 -9.31 7.05
C SER A 93 17.88 -9.62 8.05
N GLU A 94 17.61 -8.71 8.99
CA GLU A 94 16.54 -8.83 9.97
C GLU A 94 15.14 -8.71 9.37
N LEU A 95 15.03 -8.10 8.18
CA LEU A 95 13.77 -8.00 7.44
C LEU A 95 13.39 -9.30 6.70
N PHE A 96 14.36 -10.21 6.53
CA PHE A 96 14.10 -11.51 5.94
C PHE A 96 13.63 -12.46 7.03
N ILE A 97 12.33 -12.68 7.09
CA ILE A 97 11.73 -13.68 7.98
C ILE A 97 11.72 -15.04 7.31
N ASN A 98 11.81 -16.11 8.13
CA ASN A 98 11.66 -17.47 7.62
C ASN A 98 10.25 -17.64 7.03
N GLU A 99 10.15 -18.46 5.99
CA GLU A 99 8.90 -18.76 5.27
C GLU A 99 7.80 -19.28 6.20
N ASP A 100 8.18 -19.88 7.34
CA ASP A 100 7.27 -20.38 8.39
C ASP A 100 6.67 -19.25 9.27
N GLN A 101 7.19 -18.03 9.19
CA GLN A 101 6.65 -16.87 9.89
C GLN A 101 5.70 -16.10 8.98
N THR A 102 4.44 -16.52 8.96
CA THR A 102 3.39 -15.78 8.26
C THR A 102 3.08 -14.47 8.98
N TYR A 103 2.99 -13.37 8.25
CA TYR A 103 2.58 -12.06 8.79
C TYR A 103 1.17 -12.07 9.36
N PHE A 104 0.35 -13.00 8.90
CA PHE A 104 -1.02 -13.16 9.33
C PHE A 104 -1.19 -14.52 9.98
N THR A 105 -1.74 -14.53 11.19
CA THR A 105 -2.12 -15.75 11.90
C THR A 105 -3.63 -15.86 11.93
N GLU A 106 -4.15 -17.03 11.63
CA GLU A 106 -5.57 -17.33 11.78
C GLU A 106 -6.00 -17.13 13.22
N ASN A 107 -7.11 -16.47 13.43
CA ASN A 107 -7.78 -16.42 14.72
C ASN A 107 -8.99 -17.37 14.74
N GLN A 108 -9.64 -17.50 15.90
CA GLN A 108 -10.78 -18.38 16.07
C GLN A 108 -11.94 -18.05 15.12
N THR A 109 -12.16 -16.78 14.84
CA THR A 109 -13.20 -16.29 13.92
C THR A 109 -12.87 -16.68 12.47
N ASP A 110 -11.60 -16.57 12.07
CA ASP A 110 -11.18 -16.98 10.73
C ASP A 110 -11.39 -18.50 10.53
N ILE A 111 -11.08 -19.32 11.54
CA ILE A 111 -11.32 -20.77 11.53
C ILE A 111 -12.81 -21.10 11.42
N GLU A 112 -13.67 -20.37 12.14
CA GLU A 112 -15.11 -20.54 12.08
C GLU A 112 -15.65 -20.29 10.66
N ILE A 113 -15.26 -19.19 10.05
CA ILE A 113 -15.66 -18.83 8.67
C ILE A 113 -15.15 -19.86 7.66
N LEU A 114 -13.91 -20.34 7.79
CA LEU A 114 -13.29 -21.31 6.87
C LEU A 114 -13.96 -22.69 6.92
N ASN A 115 -14.72 -22.98 7.97
CA ASN A 115 -15.52 -24.22 8.06
C ASN A 115 -16.79 -24.18 7.17
N ASP A 116 -17.26 -23.00 6.81
CA ASP A 116 -18.34 -22.85 5.82
C ASP A 116 -17.81 -23.19 4.41
N LYS A 117 -18.47 -24.12 3.74
CA LYS A 117 -18.12 -24.55 2.37
C LYS A 117 -19.06 -23.97 1.31
N SER A 118 -19.95 -23.06 1.70
CA SER A 118 -20.80 -22.34 0.76
C SER A 118 -20.01 -21.26 0.00
N ASP A 119 -20.59 -20.74 -1.07
CA ASP A 119 -20.02 -19.57 -1.77
C ASP A 119 -20.41 -18.30 -1.04
N TYR A 120 -19.43 -17.63 -0.45
CA TYR A 120 -19.61 -16.38 0.29
C TYR A 120 -18.44 -15.44 0.09
N ARG A 121 -18.64 -14.18 0.46
CA ARG A 121 -17.57 -13.20 0.66
C ARG A 121 -17.57 -12.68 2.08
N VAL A 122 -16.41 -12.14 2.46
CA VAL A 122 -16.19 -11.54 3.78
C VAL A 122 -15.94 -10.05 3.64
N TYR A 123 -16.55 -9.26 4.49
CA TYR A 123 -16.31 -7.83 4.61
C TYR A 123 -15.78 -7.50 6.00
N ASN A 124 -14.66 -6.78 6.08
CA ASN A 124 -14.17 -6.25 7.35
C ASN A 124 -14.55 -4.76 7.45
N ALA A 125 -15.47 -4.43 8.35
CA ALA A 125 -15.99 -3.08 8.54
C ALA A 125 -14.91 -2.09 9.04
N SER A 126 -13.94 -2.57 9.83
CA SER A 126 -12.85 -1.74 10.34
C SER A 126 -11.83 -1.40 9.28
N GLN A 127 -11.55 -2.31 8.36
CA GLN A 127 -10.53 -2.15 7.32
C GLN A 127 -11.11 -1.69 5.97
N GLY A 128 -12.41 -1.81 5.79
CA GLY A 128 -13.10 -1.46 4.55
C GLY A 128 -12.57 -2.24 3.35
N LEU A 129 -12.34 -1.54 2.23
CA LEU A 129 -11.83 -2.16 1.00
C LEU A 129 -10.30 -2.30 0.96
N ASN A 130 -9.58 -1.99 2.04
CA ASN A 130 -8.10 -1.97 2.05
C ASN A 130 -7.47 -3.09 2.90
N GLY A 131 -8.28 -3.94 3.52
CA GLY A 131 -7.81 -4.98 4.42
C GLY A 131 -7.04 -6.10 3.72
N ALA A 132 -5.73 -6.21 3.97
CA ALA A 132 -4.92 -7.30 3.44
C ALA A 132 -5.15 -8.62 4.21
N ASN A 133 -5.30 -8.55 5.54
CA ASN A 133 -5.49 -9.72 6.39
C ASN A 133 -6.76 -10.51 6.01
N THR A 134 -7.89 -9.83 5.83
CA THR A 134 -9.15 -10.47 5.45
C THR A 134 -9.03 -11.16 4.08
N SER A 135 -8.37 -10.52 3.10
CA SER A 135 -8.20 -11.10 1.77
C SER A 135 -7.14 -12.21 1.72
N PHE A 136 -6.30 -12.35 2.75
CA PHE A 136 -5.35 -13.44 2.86
C PHE A 136 -6.04 -14.78 3.20
N PHE A 137 -7.01 -14.74 4.12
CA PHE A 137 -7.70 -15.95 4.58
C PHE A 137 -9.02 -16.23 3.84
N HIS A 138 -9.69 -15.19 3.33
CA HIS A 138 -11.06 -15.29 2.85
C HIS A 138 -11.25 -14.61 1.48
N ASN A 139 -12.33 -14.99 0.79
CA ASN A 139 -12.83 -14.27 -0.37
C ASN A 139 -13.41 -12.92 0.07
N SER A 140 -12.56 -11.90 0.19
CA SER A 140 -12.97 -10.57 0.64
C SER A 140 -13.62 -9.77 -0.49
N ILE A 141 -14.57 -8.87 -0.15
CA ILE A 141 -15.08 -7.86 -1.10
C ILE A 141 -14.07 -6.76 -1.40
N GLY A 142 -13.00 -6.66 -0.59
CA GLY A 142 -11.90 -5.72 -0.73
C GLY A 142 -10.57 -6.41 -0.89
N GLY A 143 -9.51 -5.69 -0.56
CA GLY A 143 -8.13 -6.15 -0.56
C GLY A 143 -7.18 -5.00 -0.84
N TYR A 144 -5.94 -5.11 -0.39
CA TYR A 144 -4.95 -4.09 -0.65
C TYR A 144 -4.37 -4.23 -2.05
N HIS A 145 -4.83 -3.39 -2.99
CA HIS A 145 -4.28 -3.31 -4.34
C HIS A 145 -4.41 -1.89 -4.91
N ALA A 146 -3.46 -1.52 -5.77
CA ALA A 146 -3.38 -0.17 -6.33
C ALA A 146 -4.39 0.10 -7.46
N ALA A 147 -4.88 -0.95 -8.14
CA ALA A 147 -5.72 -0.83 -9.34
C ALA A 147 -7.19 -1.12 -9.03
N LYS A 148 -7.79 -0.35 -8.12
CA LYS A 148 -9.24 -0.42 -7.84
C LYS A 148 -10.04 0.25 -8.94
N LEU A 149 -11.19 -0.33 -9.29
CA LEU A 149 -12.16 0.32 -10.16
C LEU A 149 -12.75 1.54 -9.44
N ARG A 150 -12.58 2.72 -10.01
CA ARG A 150 -13.08 3.96 -9.42
C ARG A 150 -14.58 3.93 -9.16
N ARG A 151 -15.38 3.42 -10.11
CA ARG A 151 -16.83 3.28 -9.94
C ARG A 151 -17.23 2.41 -8.75
N PHE A 152 -16.49 1.32 -8.52
CA PHE A 152 -16.73 0.46 -7.36
C PHE A 152 -16.43 1.21 -6.05
N GLN A 153 -15.34 1.97 -6.01
CA GLN A 153 -15.00 2.81 -4.84
C GLN A 153 -16.08 3.87 -4.59
N GLU A 154 -16.56 4.54 -5.64
CA GLU A 154 -17.62 5.56 -5.54
C GLU A 154 -18.93 4.98 -4.97
N VAL A 155 -19.35 3.81 -5.45
CA VAL A 155 -20.54 3.10 -4.92
C VAL A 155 -20.33 2.71 -3.46
N TYR A 156 -19.17 2.15 -3.13
CA TYR A 156 -18.85 1.76 -1.76
C TYR A 156 -18.84 2.97 -0.82
N ASP A 157 -18.21 4.07 -1.19
CA ASP A 157 -18.14 5.28 -0.38
C ASP A 157 -19.53 5.88 -0.20
N TYR A 158 -20.35 5.84 -1.26
CA TYR A 158 -21.72 6.29 -1.20
C TYR A 158 -22.55 5.52 -0.15
N PHE A 159 -22.55 4.20 -0.19
CA PHE A 159 -23.26 3.35 0.79
C PHE A 159 -22.70 3.51 2.21
N ARG A 160 -21.39 3.58 2.36
CA ARG A 160 -20.73 3.73 3.66
C ARG A 160 -21.12 5.03 4.36
N PHE A 161 -21.21 6.13 3.63
CA PHE A 161 -21.40 7.46 4.22
C PHE A 161 -22.87 7.91 4.23
N HIS A 162 -23.70 7.41 3.35
CA HIS A 162 -25.07 7.91 3.19
C HIS A 162 -26.14 6.90 3.66
N ASN A 163 -26.03 5.65 3.30
CA ASN A 163 -27.12 4.68 3.47
C ASN A 163 -27.00 3.78 4.70
N LYS A 164 -25.85 3.51 5.21
CA LYS A 164 -25.59 2.65 6.40
C LYS A 164 -26.38 1.32 6.47
N ASP A 165 -27.10 0.96 5.40
CA ASP A 165 -27.78 -0.31 5.27
C ASP A 165 -26.86 -1.39 4.68
N LEU A 166 -27.31 -2.62 4.66
CA LEU A 166 -26.53 -3.75 4.17
C LEU A 166 -26.77 -4.06 2.69
N SER A 167 -27.57 -3.26 1.96
CA SER A 167 -27.99 -3.54 0.57
C SER A 167 -26.80 -3.82 -0.35
N LEU A 168 -25.76 -2.99 -0.30
CA LEU A 168 -24.54 -3.23 -1.07
C LEU A 168 -23.85 -4.54 -0.68
N LEU A 169 -23.80 -4.86 0.60
CA LEU A 169 -23.19 -6.09 1.11
C LEU A 169 -24.00 -7.32 0.72
N ASN A 170 -25.35 -7.19 0.68
CA ASN A 170 -26.26 -8.23 0.19
C ASN A 170 -26.00 -8.54 -1.28
N MET A 171 -25.92 -7.49 -2.13
CA MET A 171 -25.60 -7.61 -3.56
C MET A 171 -24.20 -8.20 -3.81
N LEU A 172 -23.23 -7.91 -2.95
CA LEU A 172 -21.86 -8.43 -3.05
C LEU A 172 -21.68 -9.82 -2.45
N ASN A 173 -22.74 -10.45 -1.96
CA ASN A 173 -22.71 -11.75 -1.27
C ASN A 173 -21.78 -11.75 -0.03
N ALA A 174 -21.75 -10.63 0.72
CA ALA A 174 -20.94 -10.49 1.92
C ALA A 174 -21.70 -11.14 3.12
N LYS A 175 -21.61 -12.45 3.21
CA LYS A 175 -22.26 -13.26 4.27
C LYS A 175 -21.65 -13.01 5.63
N TYR A 176 -20.35 -12.80 5.70
CA TYR A 176 -19.64 -12.57 6.95
C TYR A 176 -19.12 -11.15 7.03
N ILE A 177 -19.50 -10.45 8.11
CA ILE A 177 -19.05 -9.09 8.39
C ILE A 177 -18.21 -9.15 9.65
N LEU A 178 -16.94 -8.75 9.51
CA LEU A 178 -15.98 -8.65 10.61
C LEU A 178 -15.84 -7.22 11.10
N SER A 179 -15.65 -7.05 12.40
CA SER A 179 -15.24 -5.79 13.01
C SER A 179 -14.08 -6.05 13.96
N ASP A 180 -12.99 -5.34 13.78
CA ASP A 180 -11.82 -5.47 14.66
C ASP A 180 -12.13 -4.81 16.02
N THR A 181 -11.87 -5.52 17.11
CA THR A 181 -12.06 -5.06 18.49
C THR A 181 -10.73 -5.15 19.26
N GLU A 182 -10.65 -4.56 20.44
CA GLU A 182 -9.47 -4.62 21.30
C GLU A 182 -9.10 -6.06 21.72
N THR A 183 -10.08 -6.94 21.76
CA THR A 183 -9.92 -8.34 22.20
C THR A 183 -9.90 -9.36 21.07
N GLY A 184 -10.07 -8.92 19.80
CA GLY A 184 -10.12 -9.81 18.66
C GLY A 184 -10.97 -9.27 17.52
N LYS A 185 -11.77 -10.14 16.90
CA LYS A 185 -12.71 -9.80 15.83
C LYS A 185 -14.11 -10.22 16.21
N ASP A 186 -15.05 -9.32 16.12
CA ASP A 186 -16.47 -9.64 16.19
C ASP A 186 -16.95 -10.13 14.83
N LEU A 187 -17.79 -11.17 14.83
CA LEU A 187 -18.37 -11.77 13.65
C LEU A 187 -19.90 -11.54 13.63
N TYR A 188 -20.37 -10.95 12.55
CA TYR A 188 -21.79 -10.86 12.24
C TYR A 188 -22.07 -11.69 10.97
N THR A 189 -23.11 -12.55 11.03
CA THR A 189 -23.57 -13.30 9.87
C THR A 189 -24.74 -12.56 9.24
N ASN A 190 -24.63 -12.26 7.97
CA ASN A 190 -25.65 -11.61 7.16
C ASN A 190 -26.42 -12.67 6.37
N ASP A 191 -27.65 -12.91 6.77
CA ASP A 191 -28.52 -13.92 6.18
C ASP A 191 -29.27 -13.42 4.93
N ASP A 192 -29.27 -12.09 4.67
CA ASP A 192 -30.00 -11.45 3.58
C ASP A 192 -29.15 -11.35 2.28
N THR A 193 -28.07 -12.11 2.18
CA THR A 193 -27.21 -12.09 0.98
C THR A 193 -27.92 -12.70 -0.22
N LEU A 194 -27.77 -12.05 -1.39
CA LEU A 194 -28.39 -12.50 -2.64
C LEU A 194 -27.67 -13.67 -3.34
N GLY A 195 -26.52 -14.10 -2.81
CA GLY A 195 -25.68 -15.11 -3.44
C GLY A 195 -24.85 -14.55 -4.61
N ASN A 196 -24.25 -15.44 -5.38
CA ASN A 196 -23.39 -15.08 -6.52
C ASN A 196 -24.18 -14.63 -7.76
N VAL A 197 -25.44 -14.99 -7.85
CA VAL A 197 -26.32 -14.66 -8.99
C VAL A 197 -27.76 -14.52 -8.47
N TRP A 198 -28.42 -13.45 -8.87
CA TRP A 198 -29.84 -13.23 -8.56
C TRP A 198 -30.57 -12.69 -9.78
N ALA A 199 -31.87 -12.91 -9.83
CA ALA A 199 -32.74 -12.36 -10.86
C ALA A 199 -33.19 -10.95 -10.46
N VAL A 200 -33.38 -10.07 -11.45
CA VAL A 200 -33.95 -8.74 -11.27
C VAL A 200 -35.34 -8.68 -11.91
N ASP A 201 -36.29 -8.04 -11.24
CA ASP A 201 -37.66 -7.88 -11.72
C ASP A 201 -37.83 -6.73 -12.70
N SER A 202 -36.98 -5.71 -12.58
CA SER A 202 -37.06 -4.52 -13.43
C SER A 202 -35.67 -3.91 -13.71
N ILE A 203 -35.58 -3.22 -14.85
CA ILE A 203 -34.37 -2.51 -15.26
C ILE A 203 -34.72 -1.03 -15.48
N SER A 204 -34.02 -0.13 -14.79
CA SER A 204 -34.07 1.30 -15.03
C SER A 204 -32.86 1.77 -15.82
N THR A 205 -33.10 2.59 -16.84
CA THR A 205 -32.03 3.29 -17.58
C THR A 205 -31.88 4.70 -17.06
N VAL A 206 -30.65 5.19 -16.99
CA VAL A 206 -30.28 6.53 -16.54
C VAL A 206 -29.25 7.12 -17.50
N ASP A 207 -29.17 8.46 -17.56
CA ASP A 207 -28.34 9.15 -18.55
C ASP A 207 -26.92 9.46 -17.99
N SER A 208 -26.70 9.38 -16.69
CA SER A 208 -25.42 9.71 -16.06
C SER A 208 -25.04 8.73 -14.94
N ALA A 209 -23.74 8.71 -14.60
CA ALA A 209 -23.21 7.91 -13.50
C ALA A 209 -23.72 8.41 -12.12
N ASP A 210 -23.95 9.72 -11.97
CA ASP A 210 -24.48 10.31 -10.75
C ASP A 210 -25.93 9.90 -10.52
N GLU A 211 -26.74 9.81 -11.57
CA GLU A 211 -28.11 9.29 -11.50
C GLU A 211 -28.16 7.81 -11.13
N VAL A 212 -27.12 7.02 -11.46
CA VAL A 212 -27.02 5.61 -10.98
C VAL A 212 -26.94 5.60 -9.45
N LEU A 213 -26.09 6.44 -8.86
CA LEU A 213 -25.94 6.49 -7.40
C LEU A 213 -27.24 6.94 -6.73
N ASP A 214 -27.93 7.93 -7.32
CA ASP A 214 -29.22 8.38 -6.78
C ASP A 214 -30.30 7.31 -6.86
N LYS A 215 -30.35 6.55 -7.94
CA LYS A 215 -31.29 5.42 -8.10
C LYS A 215 -30.99 4.24 -7.17
N LEU A 216 -29.71 4.03 -6.85
CA LEU A 216 -29.32 2.98 -5.91
C LEU A 216 -29.84 3.20 -4.48
N LYS A 217 -30.24 4.45 -4.12
CA LYS A 217 -30.86 4.75 -2.83
C LYS A 217 -32.22 4.10 -2.63
N ASP A 218 -32.95 3.94 -3.72
CA ASP A 218 -34.36 3.53 -3.72
C ASP A 218 -34.50 2.02 -4.05
N ILE A 219 -33.37 1.32 -4.17
CA ILE A 219 -33.39 -0.13 -4.42
C ILE A 219 -33.64 -0.85 -3.09
N ASP A 220 -34.77 -1.51 -3.01
CA ASP A 220 -35.09 -2.49 -1.97
C ASP A 220 -34.47 -3.84 -2.38
N VAL A 221 -33.50 -4.31 -1.57
CA VAL A 221 -32.68 -5.52 -1.85
C VAL A 221 -32.79 -6.48 -0.69
#